data_48aaeeaa3e3f88b1bd81335fc7b90814
#
_entry.id   48aaeeaa3e3f88b1bd81335fc7b90814
#
_cell.length_a   1.000
_cell.length_b   1.000
_cell.length_c   1.000
_cell.angle_alpha   90.00
_cell.angle_beta   90.00
_cell.angle_gamma   90.00
#
_symmetry.space_group_name_H-M   'P 1'
#
loop_
_entity.id
_entity.type
_entity.pdbx_description
1 polymer ?
#
loop_
_entity_poly.entity_id
_entity_poly.type
_entity_poly.pdbx_seq_one_letter_code
_entity_poly.pdbx_strand_id
1 'polypeptide(L)'
;MKISIKLRSVVISSLILCSPLTFAADTIWIAGSTHKGTVTVPIENGPNVVWKCDGTVCRMSGPWGNQLSIDSCQSLVSRIGKITFYKNSAGKIWTKNSKELAECNQAVK
;
A
#
# COMPACT_ATOMS: atom_id res chain seq x y z
N MET A 1 -3.07 32.57 47.01
CA MET A 1 -3.06 32.15 46.59
C MET A 1 -2.82 31.71 45.65
N LYS A 2 -2.66 31.53 45.43
CA LYS A 2 -2.46 30.97 44.67
C LYS A 2 -2.66 30.35 43.78
N ILE A 3 -2.79 30.39 43.72
CA ILE A 3 -3.05 29.73 43.01
C ILE A 3 -2.94 29.42 42.08
N SER A 4 -2.86 29.35 41.82
CA SER A 4 -2.85 28.85 40.83
C SER A 4 -2.46 28.25 40.25
N ILE A 5 -2.34 27.91 40.33
CA ILE A 5 -2.01 27.20 39.68
C ILE A 5 -2.39 26.43 39.05
N LYS A 6 -2.85 26.35 39.32
CA LYS A 6 -3.31 25.45 38.80
C LYS A 6 -3.56 25.33 37.58
N LEU A 7 -3.45 25.62 37.23
CA LEU A 7 -3.74 25.49 36.10
C LEU A 7 -3.11 24.87 35.22
N ARG A 8 -2.60 24.70 35.31
CA ARG A 8 -2.13 24.11 34.54
C ARG A 8 -2.37 23.09 34.17
N SER A 9 -2.61 22.92 34.48
CA SER A 9 -2.89 21.90 34.17
C SER A 9 -3.45 21.67 33.24
N VAL A 10 -3.79 21.96 33.34
CA VAL A 10 -4.49 21.65 32.54
C VAL A 10 -4.10 21.54 31.39
N VAL A 11 -3.82 21.78 31.17
CA VAL A 11 -3.63 21.60 30.11
C VAL A 11 -2.99 20.71 29.69
N ILE A 12 -2.71 20.46 29.92
CA ILE A 12 -2.16 19.61 29.58
C ILE A 12 -2.64 18.71 29.18
N SER A 13 -3.14 18.60 29.65
CA SER A 13 -3.75 17.65 29.30
C SER A 13 -4.02 17.59 28.02
N SER A 14 -4.28 18.27 27.62
CA SER A 14 -4.75 18.19 26.46
C SER A 14 -3.93 17.73 25.47
N LEU A 15 -2.99 17.79 25.54
CA LEU A 15 -2.29 17.46 24.59
C LEU A 15 -2.22 16.27 24.24
N ILE A 16 -2.42 15.88 24.83
CA ILE A 16 -2.33 14.77 24.60
C ILE A 16 -3.06 14.25 23.82
N LEU A 17 -3.84 14.61 23.99
CA LEU A 17 -4.69 14.06 23.36
C LEU A 17 -4.49 13.90 22.09
N CYS A 18 -4.03 14.49 21.62
CA CYS A 18 -4.04 14.38 20.35
C CYS A 18 -3.40 13.28 19.86
N SER A 19 -2.65 12.86 20.49
CA SER A 19 -1.99 11.88 20.01
C SER A 19 -2.62 10.72 19.67
N PRO A 20 -3.57 10.50 20.10
CA PRO A 20 -4.11 9.25 19.85
C PRO A 20 -4.44 9.01 18.49
N LEU A 21 -4.10 9.75 17.74
CA LEU A 21 -4.40 9.55 16.54
C LEU A 21 -3.62 8.61 15.92
N THR A 22 -3.81 7.49 16.05
CA THR A 22 -3.00 6.56 15.49
C THR A 22 -3.75 5.76 14.60
N PHE A 23 -4.05 6.16 13.49
CA PHE A 23 -4.58 5.35 12.50
C PHE A 23 -3.45 4.72 11.77
N ALA A 24 -3.56 3.49 11.47
CA ALA A 24 -2.61 2.82 10.64
C ALA A 24 -2.70 3.44 9.27
N ALA A 25 -1.60 3.82 8.73
CA ALA A 25 -1.59 4.34 7.37
C ALA A 25 -1.80 3.19 6.40
N ASP A 26 -2.44 3.46 5.29
CA ASP A 26 -2.57 2.48 4.24
C ASP A 26 -1.19 2.15 3.67
N THR A 27 -1.03 0.93 3.24
CA THR A 27 0.17 0.51 2.53
C THR A 27 0.00 0.87 1.06
N ILE A 28 1.08 1.28 0.43
CA ILE A 28 1.08 1.59 -0.99
C ILE A 28 1.85 0.49 -1.70
N TRP A 29 1.24 -0.10 -2.73
CA TRP A 29 1.91 -1.10 -3.57
C TRP A 29 2.25 -0.46 -4.91
N ILE A 30 3.42 -0.76 -5.43
CA ILE A 30 3.93 -0.19 -6.67
C ILE A 30 4.49 -1.31 -7.54
N ALA A 31 4.09 -1.34 -8.79
CA ALA A 31 4.60 -2.31 -9.77
C ALA A 31 5.20 -1.56 -10.94
N GLY A 32 6.35 -1.99 -11.43
CA GLY A 32 6.98 -1.38 -12.61
C GLY A 32 6.32 -1.90 -13.88
N SER A 33 5.70 -1.02 -14.66
CA SER A 33 4.95 -1.41 -15.83
C SER A 33 4.85 -0.24 -16.80
N THR A 34 4.79 -0.54 -18.09
CA THR A 34 4.55 0.49 -19.09
C THR A 34 3.07 0.72 -19.36
N HIS A 35 2.21 0.01 -18.65
CA HIS A 35 0.77 0.18 -18.82
C HIS A 35 0.33 1.58 -18.41
N LYS A 36 -0.71 2.09 -19.02
CA LYS A 36 -1.28 3.38 -18.69
C LYS A 36 -2.77 3.21 -18.43
N GLY A 37 -3.27 3.98 -17.49
CA GLY A 37 -4.70 4.01 -17.20
C GLY A 37 -5.03 3.32 -15.90
N THR A 38 -6.31 3.26 -15.61
CA THR A 38 -6.82 2.67 -14.38
C THR A 38 -7.17 1.21 -14.63
N VAL A 39 -6.76 0.34 -13.71
CA VAL A 39 -7.03 -1.08 -13.81
C VAL A 39 -7.72 -1.53 -12.54
N THR A 40 -8.86 -2.17 -12.67
CA THR A 40 -9.59 -2.71 -11.53
C THR A 40 -9.33 -4.19 -11.43
N VAL A 41 -8.86 -4.61 -10.27
CA VAL A 41 -8.53 -6.00 -10.01
C VAL A 41 -9.43 -6.52 -8.90
N PRO A 42 -10.28 -7.50 -9.16
CA PRO A 42 -11.13 -8.04 -8.11
C PRO A 42 -10.30 -8.85 -7.12
N ILE A 43 -10.66 -8.75 -5.86
CA ILE A 43 -10.05 -9.54 -4.81
C ILE A 43 -11.08 -10.54 -4.36
N GLU A 44 -10.69 -11.79 -4.27
CA GLU A 44 -11.59 -12.82 -3.82
C GLU A 44 -12.05 -12.51 -2.41
N ASN A 45 -13.33 -12.51 -2.19
CA ASN A 45 -13.93 -12.22 -0.90
C ASN A 45 -13.64 -10.82 -0.39
N GLY A 46 -13.39 -9.88 -1.28
CA GLY A 46 -13.08 -8.51 -0.88
C GLY A 46 -13.51 -7.51 -1.93
N PRO A 47 -13.22 -6.25 -1.70
CA PRO A 47 -13.57 -5.22 -2.65
C PRO A 47 -12.64 -5.27 -3.85
N ASN A 48 -13.05 -4.61 -4.91
CA ASN A 48 -12.15 -4.46 -6.04
C ASN A 48 -11.03 -3.49 -5.68
N VAL A 49 -9.87 -3.75 -6.21
CA VAL A 49 -8.70 -2.92 -5.99
C VAL A 49 -8.43 -2.13 -7.26
N VAL A 50 -8.19 -0.86 -7.13
CA VAL A 50 -7.97 0.01 -8.27
C VAL A 50 -6.50 0.40 -8.33
N TRP A 51 -5.85 0.06 -9.43
CA TRP A 51 -4.48 0.45 -9.68
C TRP A 51 -4.48 1.62 -10.67
N LYS A 52 -3.60 2.58 -10.45
CA LYS A 52 -3.45 3.71 -11.36
C LYS A 52 -2.07 3.63 -11.97
N CYS A 53 -2.01 3.58 -13.28
CA CYS A 53 -0.79 3.37 -14.04
C CYS A 53 -0.48 4.58 -14.90
N ASP A 54 0.78 5.00 -14.92
CA ASP A 54 1.17 6.22 -15.62
C ASP A 54 2.15 5.99 -16.78
N GLY A 55 2.37 4.76 -17.16
CA GLY A 55 3.30 4.44 -18.23
C GLY A 55 4.68 4.03 -17.72
N THR A 56 4.93 4.20 -16.44
CA THR A 56 6.19 3.83 -15.81
C THR A 56 5.95 2.89 -14.64
N VAL A 57 4.97 3.20 -13.82
CA VAL A 57 4.61 2.37 -12.67
C VAL A 57 3.10 2.35 -12.51
N CYS A 58 2.63 1.35 -11.81
CA CYS A 58 1.24 1.26 -11.38
C CYS A 58 1.24 1.32 -9.86
N ARG A 59 0.32 2.07 -9.27
CA ARG A 59 0.21 2.25 -7.83
C ARG A 59 -1.17 1.93 -7.31
N MET A 60 -1.22 1.39 -6.13
CA MET A 60 -2.46 1.08 -5.45
C MET A 60 -2.23 1.23 -3.96
N SER A 61 -3.21 1.67 -3.21
CA SER A 61 -3.08 1.77 -1.76
C SER A 61 -4.31 1.19 -1.09
N GLY A 62 -4.13 0.74 0.13
CA GLY A 62 -5.24 0.20 0.89
C GLY A 62 -4.79 -0.40 2.20
N PRO A 63 -5.77 -0.76 3.04
CA PRO A 63 -5.50 -1.27 4.38
C PRO A 63 -5.36 -2.79 4.42
N TRP A 64 -4.66 -3.38 3.48
CA TRP A 64 -4.59 -4.83 3.38
C TRP A 64 -3.27 -5.42 3.87
N GLY A 65 -2.71 -4.83 4.92
CA GLY A 65 -1.51 -5.37 5.53
C GLY A 65 -0.25 -4.87 4.84
N ASN A 66 0.83 -5.61 4.99
CA ASN A 66 2.11 -5.15 4.51
C ASN A 66 2.90 -6.22 3.75
N GLN A 67 2.25 -7.24 3.26
CA GLN A 67 2.93 -8.32 2.55
C GLN A 67 2.78 -8.17 1.04
N LEU A 68 3.66 -8.81 0.31
CA LEU A 68 3.51 -9.00 -1.11
C LEU A 68 2.93 -10.39 -1.32
N SER A 69 1.96 -10.52 -2.22
CA SER A 69 1.27 -11.77 -2.46
C SER A 69 1.42 -12.18 -3.91
N ILE A 70 1.78 -13.42 -4.14
CA ILE A 70 1.88 -13.96 -5.50
C ILE A 70 0.52 -13.88 -6.18
N ASP A 71 -0.54 -14.24 -5.48
CA ASP A 71 -1.88 -14.23 -6.09
C ASP A 71 -2.30 -12.83 -6.50
N SER A 72 -2.06 -11.85 -5.66
CA SER A 72 -2.40 -10.47 -5.99
C SER A 72 -1.56 -9.96 -7.16
N CYS A 73 -0.30 -10.31 -7.17
CA CYS A 73 0.60 -9.93 -8.24
C CYS A 73 0.17 -10.57 -9.56
N GLN A 74 -0.18 -11.85 -9.53
CA GLN A 74 -0.62 -12.55 -10.73
C GLN A 74 -1.92 -12.00 -11.26
N SER A 75 -2.84 -11.60 -10.38
CA SER A 75 -4.06 -10.96 -10.81
C SER A 75 -3.79 -9.65 -11.53
N LEU A 76 -2.81 -8.90 -11.06
CA LEU A 76 -2.44 -7.65 -11.70
C LEU A 76 -1.81 -7.91 -13.07
N VAL A 77 -0.79 -8.78 -13.14
CA VAL A 77 -0.07 -8.98 -14.40
C VAL A 77 -0.94 -9.62 -15.47
N SER A 78 -1.97 -10.35 -15.07
CA SER A 78 -2.89 -10.92 -16.07
C SER A 78 -3.66 -9.82 -16.79
N ARG A 79 -3.66 -8.61 -16.25
CA ARG A 79 -4.38 -7.49 -16.84
C ARG A 79 -3.46 -6.44 -17.45
N ILE A 80 -2.28 -6.25 -16.94
CA ILE A 80 -1.40 -5.18 -17.41
C ILE A 80 -0.15 -5.70 -18.10
N GLY A 81 0.11 -6.99 -18.03
CA GLY A 81 1.30 -7.56 -18.66
C GLY A 81 2.46 -7.64 -17.67
N LYS A 82 3.62 -8.00 -18.19
CA LYS A 82 4.79 -8.25 -17.37
C LYS A 82 5.22 -7.03 -16.60
N ILE A 83 5.64 -7.22 -15.36
CA ILE A 83 6.15 -6.13 -14.54
C ILE A 83 7.62 -6.37 -14.23
N THR A 84 8.35 -5.29 -13.93
CA THR A 84 9.79 -5.36 -13.71
C THR A 84 10.16 -5.35 -12.24
N PHE A 85 9.25 -4.96 -11.36
CA PHE A 85 9.42 -5.07 -9.92
C PHE A 85 8.05 -4.98 -9.26
N TYR A 86 7.98 -5.39 -8.01
CA TYR A 86 6.76 -5.30 -7.23
C TYR A 86 7.18 -5.01 -5.79
N LYS A 87 6.72 -3.92 -5.23
CA LYS A 87 7.14 -3.53 -3.90
C LYS A 87 6.03 -2.81 -3.16
N ASN A 88 6.21 -2.60 -1.87
CA ASN A 88 5.26 -1.82 -1.10
C ASN A 88 5.98 -0.87 -0.14
N SER A 89 5.22 0.05 0.45
CA SER A 89 5.76 1.05 1.35
C SER A 89 6.19 0.46 2.69
N ALA A 90 5.88 -0.80 2.95
CA ALA A 90 6.33 -1.47 4.16
C ALA A 90 7.72 -2.09 4.01
N GLY A 91 8.38 -1.87 2.89
CA GLY A 91 9.76 -2.31 2.72
C GLY A 91 9.92 -3.65 2.03
N LYS A 92 8.83 -4.29 1.59
CA LYS A 92 8.95 -5.54 0.87
C LYS A 92 9.18 -5.24 -0.61
N ILE A 93 10.03 -6.02 -1.23
CA ILE A 93 10.31 -5.79 -2.64
C ILE A 93 10.69 -7.10 -3.34
N TRP A 94 10.13 -7.30 -4.54
CA TRP A 94 10.57 -8.32 -5.49
C TRP A 94 11.15 -7.61 -6.69
N THR A 95 12.37 -7.97 -7.05
CA THR A 95 13.06 -7.37 -8.19
C THR A 95 13.09 -8.36 -9.34
N LYS A 96 13.67 -7.95 -10.44
CA LYS A 96 13.74 -8.82 -11.61
C LYS A 96 14.52 -10.10 -11.35
N ASN A 97 15.32 -10.12 -10.29
CA ASN A 97 16.07 -11.32 -9.95
C ASN A 97 15.37 -12.18 -8.88
N SER A 98 14.20 -11.76 -8.41
CA SER A 98 13.46 -12.52 -7.41
C SER A 98 12.70 -13.64 -8.10
N LYS A 99 12.71 -14.83 -7.51
CA LYS A 99 11.95 -15.90 -8.10
C LYS A 99 10.47 -15.65 -7.92
N GLU A 100 10.08 -14.92 -6.90
CA GLU A 100 8.68 -14.56 -6.71
C GLU A 100 8.17 -13.69 -7.85
N LEU A 101 8.99 -12.75 -8.33
CA LEU A 101 8.57 -11.93 -9.44
C LEU A 101 8.44 -12.76 -10.72
N ALA A 102 9.34 -13.71 -10.93
CA ALA A 102 9.25 -14.59 -12.07
C ALA A 102 7.97 -15.41 -12.01
N GLU A 103 7.64 -15.90 -10.84
CA GLU A 103 6.40 -16.66 -10.64
C GLU A 103 5.18 -15.78 -10.89
N CYS A 104 5.21 -14.55 -10.43
CA CYS A 104 4.12 -13.61 -10.68
C CYS A 104 3.93 -13.41 -12.19
N ASN A 105 5.02 -13.17 -12.90
CA ASN A 105 4.93 -12.87 -14.34
C ASN A 105 4.50 -14.08 -15.18
N GLN A 106 4.46 -15.27 -14.61
CA GLN A 106 3.96 -16.42 -15.36
C GLN A 106 2.47 -16.29 -15.66
N ALA A 107 1.76 -15.42 -14.97
CA ALA A 107 0.33 -15.23 -15.21
C ALA A 107 0.03 -14.20 -16.30
N VAL A 108 1.03 -13.69 -16.97
CA VAL A 108 0.83 -12.74 -18.07
C VAL A 108 0.10 -13.44 -19.19
N LYS A 109 -0.93 -12.80 -19.70
CA LYS A 109 -1.74 -13.37 -20.79
C LYS A 109 -1.39 -12.82 -22.15
#